data_f8f8b1034f6b1231ce42de991bafb3d5
#
_entry.id   f8f8b1034f6b1231ce42de991bafb3d5
#
_cell.length_a   1.000
_cell.length_b   1.000
_cell.length_c   1.000
_cell.angle_alpha   90.00
_cell.angle_beta   90.00
_cell.angle_gamma   90.00
#
_symmetry.space_group_name_H-M   'P 1'
#
loop_
_entity.id
_entity.type
_entity.pdbx_description
1 polymer ?
#
loop_
_entity_poly.entity_id
_entity_poly.type
_entity_poly.pdbx_seq_one_letter_code
_entity_poly.pdbx_strand_id
1 'polypeptide(L)'
;MMINFLIFILSFYIFLISTIGYGILFNSFCFEKKQSFENGNSIYLGFYGLFLVTIISLFTSLFYPHDFFHNSLLHGVGILSFIFSNSKNRKEYLKSILIISICVFSALIISKTNDDLSYYHLPFTKYLTENKIIFGMGHLNHGYNLLSSLFFYNSTLYLPIINYFSFHFGTLYFLIFFIFFIFKEVTSNKSNDLVRLLYIFAFTFFTLSFNRIAEYGTDKPGQLLIVILILKTLQIVCFDKNNKIKNILYLIPLLAYCITLKTYFIPYVIIGFVIFILNFKVFFILKKIFLSKSFAFFLTAFFLYFLHHFISTGCIISPLPYTCFGNNLSWARQDIDMINLSIWLEQWAKAGAGPNFRVENVSQYIESFNWFKNWLDKYFFNKFLDQLLILFSSYIVIFLIFKKFKFNKDRFRLNKKIFIFYSIIFF
;
A
#
# COMPACT_ATOMS: atom_id res chain seq x y z
N MET A 1 -29.57 7.91 15.70
CA MET A 1 -28.66 6.77 15.42
C MET A 1 -28.74 6.33 13.96
N MET A 2 -29.90 5.96 13.42
CA MET A 2 -30.07 5.44 12.05
C MET A 2 -29.62 6.44 10.97
N ILE A 3 -29.92 7.74 11.11
CA ILE A 3 -29.50 8.80 10.15
C ILE A 3 -27.98 8.90 10.08
N ASN A 4 -27.27 8.88 11.21
CA ASN A 4 -25.80 8.95 11.23
C ASN A 4 -25.17 7.74 10.57
N PHE A 5 -25.75 6.56 10.71
CA PHE A 5 -25.30 5.35 10.03
C PHE A 5 -25.49 5.42 8.51
N LEU A 6 -26.62 5.95 8.04
CA LEU A 6 -26.85 6.17 6.61
C LEU A 6 -25.87 7.19 6.02
N ILE A 7 -25.62 8.29 6.74
CA ILE A 7 -24.63 9.30 6.32
C ILE A 7 -23.23 8.67 6.24
N PHE A 8 -22.87 7.83 7.21
CA PHE A 8 -21.59 7.11 7.19
C PHE A 8 -21.45 6.21 5.96
N ILE A 9 -22.49 5.43 5.62
CA ILE A 9 -22.49 4.60 4.41
C ILE A 9 -22.42 5.44 3.13
N LEU A 10 -23.21 6.52 3.05
CA LEU A 10 -23.17 7.43 1.90
C LEU A 10 -21.79 8.05 1.72
N SER A 11 -21.17 8.49 2.80
CA SER A 11 -19.81 9.05 2.76
C SER A 11 -18.80 8.04 2.26
N PHE A 12 -18.90 6.78 2.67
CA PHE A 12 -18.05 5.71 2.17
C PHE A 12 -18.11 5.59 0.63
N TYR A 13 -19.32 5.59 0.05
CA TYR A 13 -19.45 5.50 -1.40
C TYR A 13 -19.07 6.80 -2.12
N ILE A 14 -19.33 7.96 -1.53
CA ILE A 14 -18.92 9.26 -2.08
C ILE A 14 -17.38 9.31 -2.21
N PHE A 15 -16.65 8.97 -1.15
CA PHE A 15 -15.20 8.94 -1.16
C PHE A 15 -14.65 7.87 -2.11
N LEU A 16 -15.29 6.71 -2.18
CA LEU A 16 -14.91 5.65 -3.10
C LEU A 16 -15.03 6.11 -4.57
N ILE A 17 -16.15 6.75 -4.92
CA ILE A 17 -16.38 7.30 -6.27
C ILE A 17 -15.38 8.41 -6.59
N SER A 18 -15.14 9.31 -5.64
CA SER A 18 -14.13 10.36 -5.78
C SER A 18 -12.75 9.78 -6.04
N THR A 19 -12.35 8.77 -5.26
CA THR A 19 -11.06 8.09 -5.44
C THR A 19 -10.94 7.47 -6.83
N ILE A 20 -11.98 6.80 -7.31
CA ILE A 20 -12.01 6.26 -8.68
C ILE A 20 -11.90 7.39 -9.72
N GLY A 21 -12.56 8.53 -9.49
CA GLY A 21 -12.48 9.71 -10.35
C GLY A 21 -11.04 10.24 -10.49
N TYR A 22 -10.31 10.32 -9.39
CA TYR A 22 -8.88 10.64 -9.43
C TYR A 22 -8.05 9.58 -10.17
N GLY A 23 -8.40 8.32 -10.05
CA GLY A 23 -7.77 7.26 -10.84
C GLY A 23 -7.97 7.44 -12.34
N ILE A 24 -9.15 7.88 -12.77
CA ILE A 24 -9.44 8.22 -14.16
C ILE A 24 -8.61 9.41 -14.63
N LEU A 25 -8.52 10.48 -13.82
CA LEU A 25 -7.67 11.63 -14.11
C LEU A 25 -6.21 11.21 -14.28
N PHE A 26 -5.67 10.47 -13.32
CA PHE A 26 -4.29 10.00 -13.37
C PHE A 26 -4.03 9.16 -14.63
N ASN A 27 -4.93 8.21 -14.90
CA ASN A 27 -4.80 7.33 -16.07
C ASN A 27 -4.85 8.11 -17.39
N SER A 28 -5.75 9.09 -17.52
CA SER A 28 -5.87 9.92 -18.72
C SER A 28 -4.64 10.81 -18.92
N PHE A 29 -4.05 11.31 -17.84
CA PHE A 29 -2.87 12.15 -17.88
C PHE A 29 -1.59 11.36 -18.21
N CYS A 30 -1.41 10.18 -17.59
CA CYS A 30 -0.17 9.41 -17.71
C CYS A 30 -0.12 8.49 -18.92
N PHE A 31 -1.23 7.89 -19.31
CA PHE A 31 -1.18 6.76 -20.22
C PHE A 31 -1.96 6.94 -21.51
N GLU A 32 -3.15 7.54 -21.52
CA GLU A 32 -3.99 7.61 -22.71
C GLU A 32 -4.96 8.80 -22.71
N LYS A 33 -5.01 9.51 -23.83
CA LYS A 33 -5.98 10.59 -24.06
C LYS A 33 -7.39 10.08 -24.31
N LYS A 34 -7.61 8.78 -24.59
CA LYS A 34 -8.91 8.18 -24.91
C LYS A 34 -9.22 6.98 -24.00
N GLN A 35 -10.33 7.09 -23.28
CA GLN A 35 -11.13 6.04 -22.65
C GLN A 35 -10.41 5.05 -21.73
N SER A 36 -10.45 5.37 -20.45
CA SER A 36 -9.77 4.68 -19.37
C SER A 36 -10.35 3.32 -18.97
N PHE A 37 -11.59 2.99 -19.31
CA PHE A 37 -12.24 1.74 -18.90
C PHE A 37 -12.16 0.59 -19.90
N GLU A 38 -11.77 0.85 -21.15
CA GLU A 38 -11.74 -0.17 -22.23
C GLU A 38 -10.41 -0.92 -22.30
N ASN A 39 -9.36 -0.38 -21.72
CA ASN A 39 -8.02 -0.94 -21.79
C ASN A 39 -7.66 -1.70 -20.50
N GLY A 40 -6.66 -2.58 -20.59
CA GLY A 40 -6.16 -3.37 -19.44
C GLY A 40 -5.74 -2.56 -18.21
N ASN A 41 -5.83 -1.23 -18.26
CA ASN A 41 -5.49 -0.30 -17.16
C ASN A 41 -6.64 -0.08 -16.18
N SER A 42 -7.87 -0.39 -16.58
CA SER A 42 -9.04 -0.16 -15.69
C SER A 42 -8.93 -0.90 -14.36
N ILE A 43 -8.15 -1.97 -14.32
CA ILE A 43 -7.89 -2.74 -13.09
C ILE A 43 -7.09 -1.97 -12.04
N TYR A 44 -6.34 -0.94 -12.45
CA TYR A 44 -5.50 -0.13 -11.55
C TYR A 44 -6.15 1.18 -11.12
N LEU A 45 -7.31 1.56 -11.68
CA LEU A 45 -7.90 2.89 -11.46
C LEU A 45 -8.09 3.23 -9.99
N GLY A 46 -8.56 2.29 -9.18
CA GLY A 46 -8.70 2.53 -7.75
C GLY A 46 -7.38 2.85 -7.06
N PHE A 47 -6.34 2.09 -7.36
CA PHE A 47 -5.00 2.33 -6.80
C PHE A 47 -4.38 3.64 -7.30
N TYR A 48 -4.58 3.98 -8.57
CA TYR A 48 -4.13 5.26 -9.11
C TYR A 48 -4.84 6.44 -8.45
N GLY A 49 -6.12 6.27 -8.11
CA GLY A 49 -6.88 7.28 -7.37
C GLY A 49 -6.37 7.46 -5.95
N LEU A 50 -6.18 6.38 -5.21
CA LEU A 50 -5.53 6.40 -3.91
C LEU A 50 -4.16 7.09 -3.97
N PHE A 51 -3.33 6.74 -4.94
CA PHE A 51 -2.01 7.31 -5.14
C PHE A 51 -2.05 8.80 -5.44
N LEU A 52 -2.89 9.24 -6.38
CA LEU A 52 -2.98 10.65 -6.76
C LEU A 52 -3.52 11.52 -5.62
N VAL A 53 -4.57 11.08 -4.92
CA VAL A 53 -5.08 11.78 -3.73
C VAL A 53 -4.00 11.87 -2.66
N THR A 54 -3.24 10.81 -2.45
CA THR A 54 -2.11 10.82 -1.50
C THR A 54 -1.04 11.85 -1.89
N ILE A 55 -0.66 11.95 -3.16
CA ILE A 55 0.31 12.96 -3.62
C ILE A 55 -0.23 14.36 -3.37
N ILE A 56 -1.50 14.61 -3.71
CA ILE A 56 -2.14 15.91 -3.49
C ILE A 56 -2.17 16.23 -1.99
N SER A 57 -2.53 15.27 -1.15
CA SER A 57 -2.60 15.48 0.30
C SER A 57 -1.22 15.70 0.91
N LEU A 58 -0.18 14.97 0.49
CA LEU A 58 1.20 15.25 0.88
C LEU A 58 1.61 16.68 0.49
N PHE A 59 1.27 17.13 -0.70
CA PHE A 59 1.60 18.49 -1.14
C PHE A 59 0.81 19.55 -0.37
N THR A 60 -0.50 19.40 -0.25
CA THR A 60 -1.37 20.41 0.38
C THR A 60 -1.14 20.55 1.88
N SER A 61 -0.80 19.46 2.58
CA SER A 61 -0.50 19.49 4.02
C SER A 61 0.69 20.38 4.41
N LEU A 62 1.55 20.73 3.47
CA LEU A 62 2.65 21.69 3.69
C LEU A 62 2.12 23.13 3.91
N PHE A 63 0.94 23.45 3.39
CA PHE A 63 0.40 24.80 3.35
C PHE A 63 -0.91 24.96 4.13
N TYR A 64 -1.79 23.94 4.09
CA TYR A 64 -3.15 23.98 4.63
C TYR A 64 -3.48 22.72 5.42
N PRO A 65 -4.35 22.83 6.45
CA PRO A 65 -4.95 21.67 7.08
C PRO A 65 -5.93 20.98 6.11
N HIS A 66 -6.10 19.67 6.28
CA HIS A 66 -7.10 18.90 5.54
C HIS A 66 -8.47 19.02 6.20
N ASP A 67 -8.93 20.24 6.34
CA ASP A 67 -10.22 20.58 6.96
C ASP A 67 -11.42 20.23 6.03
N PHE A 68 -12.59 20.58 6.49
CA PHE A 68 -13.82 20.35 5.72
C PHE A 68 -13.80 21.02 4.35
N PHE A 69 -13.31 22.23 4.25
CA PHE A 69 -13.31 22.99 2.99
C PHE A 69 -12.33 22.37 1.99
N HIS A 70 -11.09 22.11 2.42
CA HIS A 70 -10.08 21.41 1.62
C HIS A 70 -10.61 20.07 1.11
N ASN A 71 -11.14 19.24 2.02
CA ASN A 71 -11.60 17.90 1.68
C ASN A 71 -12.82 17.91 0.75
N SER A 72 -13.76 18.86 0.96
CA SER A 72 -14.93 19.03 0.07
C SER A 72 -14.51 19.40 -1.34
N LEU A 73 -13.57 20.33 -1.51
CA LEU A 73 -13.02 20.68 -2.82
C LEU A 73 -12.31 19.50 -3.46
N LEU A 74 -11.43 18.84 -2.72
CA LEU A 74 -10.69 17.69 -3.19
C LEU A 74 -11.65 16.60 -3.71
N HIS A 75 -12.59 16.17 -2.89
CA HIS A 75 -13.52 15.12 -3.29
C HIS A 75 -14.52 15.58 -4.35
N GLY A 76 -14.89 16.86 -4.38
CA GLY A 76 -15.70 17.46 -5.44
C GLY A 76 -15.04 17.30 -6.82
N VAL A 77 -13.75 17.61 -6.94
CA VAL A 77 -12.98 17.40 -8.17
C VAL A 77 -12.97 15.93 -8.59
N GLY A 78 -12.78 15.00 -7.64
CA GLY A 78 -12.79 13.58 -7.92
C GLY A 78 -14.16 13.10 -8.45
N ILE A 79 -15.27 13.54 -7.82
CA ILE A 79 -16.63 13.22 -8.25
C ILE A 79 -16.92 13.78 -9.64
N LEU A 80 -16.58 15.04 -9.90
CA LEU A 80 -16.75 15.65 -11.22
C LEU A 80 -15.97 14.88 -12.27
N SER A 81 -14.74 14.52 -11.99
CA SER A 81 -13.90 13.72 -12.90
C SER A 81 -14.52 12.35 -13.21
N PHE A 82 -15.15 11.73 -12.23
CA PHE A 82 -15.90 10.50 -12.42
C PHE A 82 -17.14 10.69 -13.28
N ILE A 83 -17.94 11.75 -13.03
CA ILE A 83 -19.18 12.05 -13.77
C ILE A 83 -18.87 12.36 -15.23
N PHE A 84 -17.88 13.21 -15.50
CA PHE A 84 -17.50 13.62 -16.85
C PHE A 84 -16.71 12.55 -17.62
N SER A 85 -16.32 11.46 -16.97
CA SER A 85 -15.68 10.34 -17.68
C SER A 85 -16.69 9.64 -18.58
N ASN A 86 -16.53 9.79 -19.88
CA ASN A 86 -17.40 9.16 -20.87
C ASN A 86 -16.86 7.77 -21.21
N SER A 87 -17.45 6.70 -20.64
CA SER A 87 -17.02 5.34 -20.90
C SER A 87 -18.16 4.34 -20.85
N LYS A 88 -18.26 3.53 -21.91
CA LYS A 88 -19.24 2.44 -22.02
C LYS A 88 -19.14 1.45 -20.86
N ASN A 89 -17.92 1.17 -20.38
CA ASN A 89 -17.66 0.15 -19.34
C ASN A 89 -17.74 0.68 -17.91
N ARG A 90 -18.07 1.98 -17.71
CA ARG A 90 -18.20 2.58 -16.37
C ARG A 90 -19.23 1.85 -15.50
N LYS A 91 -20.38 1.50 -16.09
CA LYS A 91 -21.45 0.79 -15.37
C LYS A 91 -20.99 -0.59 -14.86
N GLU A 92 -20.30 -1.36 -15.69
CA GLU A 92 -19.78 -2.68 -15.30
C GLU A 92 -18.70 -2.58 -14.23
N TYR A 93 -17.81 -1.59 -14.36
CA TYR A 93 -16.80 -1.31 -13.35
C TYR A 93 -17.43 -1.02 -12.00
N LEU A 94 -18.38 -0.06 -11.96
CA LEU A 94 -19.11 0.27 -10.75
C LEU A 94 -19.88 -0.91 -10.16
N LYS A 95 -20.60 -1.66 -11.00
CA LYS A 95 -21.32 -2.85 -10.56
C LYS A 95 -20.39 -3.83 -9.85
N SER A 96 -19.20 -4.10 -10.42
CA SER A 96 -18.22 -5.00 -9.83
C SER A 96 -17.72 -4.47 -8.48
N ILE A 97 -17.36 -3.18 -8.40
CA ILE A 97 -16.89 -2.54 -7.18
C ILE A 97 -17.98 -2.55 -6.09
N LEU A 98 -19.24 -2.25 -6.45
CA LEU A 98 -20.36 -2.27 -5.50
C LEU A 98 -20.61 -3.67 -4.95
N ILE A 99 -20.60 -4.71 -5.78
CA ILE A 99 -20.73 -6.09 -5.32
C ILE A 99 -19.62 -6.44 -4.34
N ILE A 100 -18.36 -6.12 -4.69
CA ILE A 100 -17.23 -6.38 -3.81
C ILE A 100 -17.36 -5.62 -2.50
N SER A 101 -17.74 -4.33 -2.53
CA SER A 101 -17.90 -3.52 -1.33
C SER A 101 -18.98 -4.06 -0.40
N ILE A 102 -20.08 -4.61 -0.94
CA ILE A 102 -21.12 -5.28 -0.16
C ILE A 102 -20.56 -6.56 0.47
N CYS A 103 -19.80 -7.37 -0.26
CA CYS A 103 -19.20 -8.59 0.27
C CYS A 103 -18.22 -8.34 1.42
N VAL A 104 -17.50 -7.22 1.41
CA VAL A 104 -16.55 -6.84 2.47
C VAL A 104 -17.13 -5.84 3.47
N PHE A 105 -18.44 -5.59 3.43
CA PHE A 105 -19.10 -4.60 4.26
C PHE A 105 -18.94 -4.86 5.77
N SER A 106 -18.83 -6.12 6.17
CA SER A 106 -18.54 -6.49 7.56
C SER A 106 -17.24 -5.85 8.07
N ALA A 107 -16.22 -5.70 7.22
CA ALA A 107 -14.97 -5.03 7.58
C ALA A 107 -15.14 -3.53 7.85
N LEU A 108 -16.20 -2.91 7.32
CA LEU A 108 -16.54 -1.52 7.59
C LEU A 108 -17.12 -1.33 9.00
N ILE A 109 -17.83 -2.34 9.51
CA ILE A 109 -18.54 -2.28 10.80
C ILE A 109 -17.67 -2.83 11.94
N ILE A 110 -16.78 -3.78 11.65
CA ILE A 110 -15.89 -4.37 12.66
C ILE A 110 -14.94 -3.30 13.17
N SER A 111 -15.09 -2.97 14.44
CA SER A 111 -14.22 -2.01 15.13
C SER A 111 -13.12 -2.75 15.89
N LYS A 112 -12.17 -3.33 15.16
CA LYS A 112 -10.96 -3.88 15.75
C LYS A 112 -9.81 -2.92 15.49
N THR A 113 -9.19 -2.43 16.54
CA THR A 113 -8.05 -1.52 16.46
C THR A 113 -6.78 -2.22 16.93
N ASN A 114 -5.64 -1.83 16.36
CA ASN A 114 -4.34 -2.17 16.90
C ASN A 114 -3.90 -1.10 17.92
N ASP A 115 -2.88 -1.42 18.70
CA ASP A 115 -2.36 -0.52 19.74
C ASP A 115 -1.83 0.80 19.14
N ASP A 116 -1.30 0.76 17.93
CA ASP A 116 -0.76 1.92 17.21
C ASP A 116 -1.85 2.92 16.79
N LEU A 117 -3.11 2.49 16.65
CA LEU A 117 -4.18 3.37 16.20
C LEU A 117 -4.38 4.54 17.16
N SER A 118 -4.57 4.25 18.43
CA SER A 118 -4.76 5.28 19.46
C SER A 118 -3.47 6.01 19.79
N TYR A 119 -2.33 5.34 19.66
CA TYR A 119 -1.04 5.87 20.03
C TYR A 119 -0.55 6.97 19.07
N TYR A 120 -0.57 6.73 17.75
CA TYR A 120 -0.09 7.72 16.78
C TYR A 120 -0.82 7.78 15.45
N HIS A 121 -1.48 6.71 14.97
CA HIS A 121 -2.16 6.76 13.66
C HIS A 121 -3.30 7.77 13.67
N LEU A 122 -4.23 7.63 14.61
CA LEU A 122 -5.37 8.54 14.75
C LEU A 122 -4.94 9.95 15.16
N PRO A 123 -4.07 10.15 16.18
CA PRO A 123 -3.60 11.48 16.55
C PRO A 123 -2.92 12.23 15.42
N PHE A 124 -2.04 11.57 14.65
CA PHE A 124 -1.38 12.19 13.51
C PHE A 124 -2.36 12.56 12.40
N THR A 125 -3.26 11.63 12.04
CA THR A 125 -4.27 11.87 11.00
C THR A 125 -5.21 13.00 11.41
N LYS A 126 -5.62 13.04 12.69
CA LYS A 126 -6.42 14.13 13.27
C LYS A 126 -5.67 15.46 13.22
N TYR A 127 -4.40 15.49 13.60
CA TYR A 127 -3.56 16.68 13.53
C TYR A 127 -3.59 17.32 12.14
N LEU A 128 -3.50 16.50 11.09
CA LEU A 128 -3.55 16.98 9.70
C LEU A 128 -4.89 17.62 9.32
N THR A 129 -6.00 17.30 10.00
CA THR A 129 -7.29 17.93 9.73
C THR A 129 -7.44 19.30 10.39
N GLU A 130 -6.65 19.57 11.41
CA GLU A 130 -6.70 20.80 12.19
C GLU A 130 -5.53 21.74 11.88
N ASN A 131 -4.39 21.18 11.44
CA ASN A 131 -3.13 21.92 11.27
C ASN A 131 -2.39 21.48 10.01
N LYS A 132 -1.61 22.40 9.46
CA LYS A 132 -0.58 22.06 8.48
C LYS A 132 0.61 21.39 9.16
N ILE A 133 1.45 20.71 8.39
CA ILE A 133 2.71 20.14 8.87
C ILE A 133 3.63 21.24 9.41
N ILE A 134 4.27 20.97 10.54
CA ILE A 134 5.27 21.84 11.16
C ILE A 134 6.62 21.12 11.28
N PHE A 135 7.68 21.90 11.36
CA PHE A 135 9.02 21.38 11.61
C PHE A 135 9.11 20.76 13.00
N GLY A 136 9.77 19.60 13.10
CA GLY A 136 10.03 18.95 14.38
C GLY A 136 8.83 18.19 14.99
N MET A 137 7.80 17.82 14.19
CA MET A 137 6.66 17.04 14.69
C MET A 137 7.06 15.75 15.42
N GLY A 138 8.21 15.16 15.05
CA GLY A 138 8.75 13.97 15.71
C GLY A 138 9.00 14.14 17.21
N HIS A 139 9.09 15.38 17.73
CA HIS A 139 9.20 15.67 19.17
C HIS A 139 7.86 15.53 19.90
N LEU A 140 6.72 15.68 19.22
CA LEU A 140 5.40 15.65 19.85
C LEU A 140 4.99 14.23 20.26
N ASN A 141 5.34 13.24 19.45
CA ASN A 141 5.04 11.84 19.71
C ASN A 141 6.09 10.95 19.05
N HIS A 142 6.53 9.91 19.78
CA HIS A 142 7.50 8.95 19.29
C HIS A 142 7.05 8.26 17.96
N GLY A 143 5.77 7.93 17.82
CA GLY A 143 5.22 7.32 16.61
C GLY A 143 5.24 8.24 15.38
N TYR A 144 5.34 9.58 15.55
CA TYR A 144 5.44 10.53 14.45
C TYR A 144 6.80 10.49 13.72
N ASN A 145 7.75 9.76 14.29
CA ASN A 145 9.00 9.43 13.58
C ASN A 145 8.80 8.31 12.53
N LEU A 146 7.65 7.62 12.54
CA LEU A 146 7.32 6.50 11.66
C LEU A 146 6.17 6.88 10.71
N LEU A 147 6.42 7.82 9.81
CA LEU A 147 5.39 8.34 8.91
C LEU A 147 4.88 7.29 7.92
N SER A 148 3.59 7.42 7.58
CA SER A 148 2.94 6.68 6.51
C SER A 148 2.17 7.65 5.62
N SER A 149 2.30 7.51 4.31
CA SER A 149 1.50 8.28 3.36
C SER A 149 -0.01 7.99 3.48
N LEU A 150 -0.39 6.87 4.09
CA LEU A 150 -1.78 6.55 4.37
C LEU A 150 -2.44 7.53 5.34
N PHE A 151 -1.69 8.12 6.29
CA PHE A 151 -2.23 9.13 7.21
C PHE A 151 -2.69 10.36 6.47
N PHE A 152 -1.94 10.79 5.45
CA PHE A 152 -2.27 11.92 4.60
C PHE A 152 -3.49 11.63 3.73
N TYR A 153 -3.62 10.42 3.18
CA TYR A 153 -4.84 10.02 2.49
C TYR A 153 -6.04 10.00 3.44
N ASN A 154 -5.90 9.37 4.60
CA ASN A 154 -7.01 9.23 5.55
C ASN A 154 -7.49 10.58 6.09
N SER A 155 -6.62 11.57 6.29
CA SER A 155 -7.02 12.91 6.73
C SER A 155 -7.92 13.62 5.72
N THR A 156 -7.82 13.29 4.43
CA THR A 156 -8.74 13.82 3.41
C THR A 156 -10.16 13.26 3.50
N LEU A 157 -10.35 12.17 4.24
CA LEU A 157 -11.66 11.54 4.44
C LEU A 157 -12.46 12.18 5.60
N TYR A 158 -11.90 13.16 6.28
CA TYR A 158 -12.56 13.87 7.36
C TYR A 158 -13.74 14.72 6.86
N LEU A 159 -14.90 14.50 7.47
CA LEU A 159 -16.07 15.38 7.38
C LEU A 159 -16.66 15.58 8.79
N PRO A 160 -17.08 16.79 9.19
CA PRO A 160 -17.58 17.07 10.54
C PRO A 160 -18.75 16.18 10.99
N ILE A 161 -19.59 15.74 10.04
CA ILE A 161 -20.79 14.94 10.33
C ILE A 161 -20.45 13.50 10.72
N ILE A 162 -19.44 12.91 10.08
CA ILE A 162 -18.97 11.53 10.35
C ILE A 162 -17.73 11.51 11.23
N ASN A 163 -17.13 12.68 11.43
CA ASN A 163 -15.93 12.84 12.25
C ASN A 163 -14.77 11.94 11.78
N TYR A 164 -14.04 11.35 12.72
CA TYR A 164 -12.87 10.51 12.45
C TYR A 164 -13.21 9.04 12.14
N PHE A 165 -14.49 8.67 12.16
CA PHE A 165 -14.93 7.30 11.84
C PHE A 165 -14.63 6.87 10.40
N SER A 166 -14.44 7.82 9.50
CA SER A 166 -14.08 7.56 8.09
C SER A 166 -12.61 7.20 7.86
N PHE A 167 -11.72 7.40 8.83
CA PHE A 167 -10.28 7.24 8.61
C PHE A 167 -9.86 5.80 8.27
N HIS A 168 -10.64 4.81 8.58
CA HIS A 168 -10.38 3.43 8.19
C HIS A 168 -10.84 3.07 6.77
N PHE A 169 -11.57 3.95 6.08
CA PHE A 169 -12.02 3.69 4.70
C PHE A 169 -10.83 3.49 3.75
N GLY A 170 -9.72 4.21 3.97
CA GLY A 170 -8.53 4.09 3.14
C GLY A 170 -8.05 2.63 3.06
N THR A 171 -7.85 1.97 4.19
CA THR A 171 -7.43 0.57 4.24
C THR A 171 -8.43 -0.36 3.56
N LEU A 172 -9.73 -0.11 3.74
CA LEU A 172 -10.77 -0.91 3.11
C LEU A 172 -10.83 -0.71 1.59
N TYR A 173 -10.55 0.49 1.09
CA TYR A 173 -10.46 0.74 -0.36
C TYR A 173 -9.31 -0.06 -1.00
N PHE A 174 -8.17 -0.19 -0.33
CA PHE A 174 -7.10 -1.08 -0.80
C PHE A 174 -7.59 -2.52 -0.96
N LEU A 175 -8.35 -3.04 0.01
CA LEU A 175 -8.91 -4.39 -0.08
C LEU A 175 -9.90 -4.52 -1.26
N ILE A 176 -10.82 -3.57 -1.41
CA ILE A 176 -11.81 -3.58 -2.49
C ILE A 176 -11.12 -3.59 -3.86
N PHE A 177 -10.13 -2.70 -4.05
CA PHE A 177 -9.40 -2.63 -5.31
C PHE A 177 -8.50 -3.83 -5.55
N PHE A 178 -7.94 -4.43 -4.48
CA PHE A 178 -7.19 -5.67 -4.56
C PHE A 178 -8.07 -6.84 -5.01
N ILE A 179 -9.25 -7.02 -4.41
CA ILE A 179 -10.20 -8.06 -4.79
C ILE A 179 -10.65 -7.86 -6.25
N PHE A 180 -10.98 -6.63 -6.63
CA PHE A 180 -11.35 -6.30 -8.01
C PHE A 180 -10.23 -6.62 -9.00
N PHE A 181 -9.00 -6.25 -8.67
CA PHE A 181 -7.82 -6.55 -9.48
C PHE A 181 -7.65 -8.06 -9.68
N ILE A 182 -7.66 -8.84 -8.60
CA ILE A 182 -7.52 -10.29 -8.65
C ILE A 182 -8.66 -10.93 -9.47
N PHE A 183 -9.89 -10.51 -9.23
CA PHE A 183 -11.04 -11.02 -9.98
C PHE A 183 -10.89 -10.82 -11.50
N LYS A 184 -10.47 -9.63 -11.92
CA LYS A 184 -10.25 -9.32 -13.34
C LYS A 184 -9.07 -10.11 -13.93
N GLU A 185 -8.01 -10.32 -13.20
CA GLU A 185 -6.85 -11.11 -13.66
C GLU A 185 -7.18 -12.61 -13.78
N VAL A 186 -7.92 -13.16 -12.81
CA VAL A 186 -8.33 -14.57 -12.83
C VAL A 186 -9.32 -14.85 -13.97
N THR A 187 -10.26 -13.92 -14.22
CA THR A 187 -11.27 -14.09 -15.30
C THR A 187 -10.74 -13.72 -16.68
N SER A 188 -9.55 -13.12 -16.77
CA SER A 188 -8.95 -12.75 -18.06
C SER A 188 -8.51 -13.98 -18.85
N ASN A 189 -8.92 -14.07 -20.12
CA ASN A 189 -8.46 -15.13 -21.04
C ASN A 189 -6.97 -15.03 -21.42
N LYS A 190 -6.30 -13.91 -21.06
CA LYS A 190 -4.90 -13.65 -21.40
C LYS A 190 -3.91 -14.16 -20.34
N SER A 191 -4.37 -14.52 -19.15
CA SER A 191 -3.50 -14.99 -18.08
C SER A 191 -3.11 -16.46 -18.27
N ASN A 192 -1.83 -16.76 -17.99
CA ASN A 192 -1.35 -18.14 -17.91
C ASN A 192 -1.98 -18.83 -16.67
N ASP A 193 -2.24 -20.13 -16.77
CA ASP A 193 -2.90 -20.89 -15.70
C ASP A 193 -2.10 -20.88 -14.38
N LEU A 194 -0.75 -20.91 -14.48
CA LEU A 194 0.12 -20.75 -13.30
C LEU A 194 -0.08 -19.39 -12.61
N VAL A 195 -0.15 -18.32 -13.42
CA VAL A 195 -0.36 -16.96 -12.88
C VAL A 195 -1.74 -16.83 -12.25
N ARG A 196 -2.78 -17.41 -12.88
CA ARG A 196 -4.13 -17.49 -12.29
C ARG A 196 -4.13 -18.19 -10.95
N LEU A 197 -3.41 -19.32 -10.86
CA LEU A 197 -3.26 -20.06 -9.61
C LEU A 197 -2.66 -19.18 -8.49
N LEU A 198 -1.59 -18.46 -8.81
CA LEU A 198 -0.94 -17.56 -7.85
C LEU A 198 -1.87 -16.41 -7.42
N TYR A 199 -2.69 -15.87 -8.33
CA TYR A 199 -3.71 -14.87 -7.97
C TYR A 199 -4.78 -15.44 -7.04
N ILE A 200 -5.27 -16.67 -7.31
CA ILE A 200 -6.24 -17.33 -6.46
C ILE A 200 -5.63 -17.60 -5.07
N PHE A 201 -4.38 -18.05 -5.03
CA PHE A 201 -3.66 -18.25 -3.78
C PHE A 201 -3.55 -16.95 -2.96
N ALA A 202 -3.12 -15.86 -3.60
CA ALA A 202 -3.05 -14.56 -2.96
C ALA A 202 -4.41 -14.10 -2.43
N PHE A 203 -5.47 -14.25 -3.22
CA PHE A 203 -6.84 -13.94 -2.81
C PHE A 203 -7.24 -14.74 -1.56
N THR A 204 -7.05 -16.08 -1.57
CA THR A 204 -7.42 -16.93 -0.45
C THR A 204 -6.65 -16.58 0.81
N PHE A 205 -5.33 -16.35 0.70
CA PHE A 205 -4.49 -15.95 1.82
C PHE A 205 -4.95 -14.63 2.46
N PHE A 206 -5.20 -13.59 1.66
CA PHE A 206 -5.61 -12.29 2.19
C PHE A 206 -7.05 -12.27 2.69
N THR A 207 -7.94 -13.07 2.11
CA THR A 207 -9.32 -13.17 2.61
C THR A 207 -9.39 -13.95 3.93
N LEU A 208 -8.59 -14.99 4.13
CA LEU A 208 -8.50 -15.69 5.42
C LEU A 208 -7.89 -14.83 6.53
N SER A 209 -7.04 -13.88 6.18
CA SER A 209 -6.43 -12.92 7.11
C SER A 209 -7.10 -11.53 7.10
N PHE A 210 -8.34 -11.43 6.63
CA PHE A 210 -9.01 -10.14 6.41
C PHE A 210 -9.24 -9.35 7.70
N ASN A 211 -9.38 -10.03 8.85
CA ASN A 211 -9.51 -9.41 10.16
C ASN A 211 -8.36 -8.43 10.46
N ARG A 212 -7.17 -8.68 9.92
CA ARG A 212 -6.03 -7.77 10.01
C ARG A 212 -6.20 -6.47 9.22
N ILE A 213 -7.08 -6.46 8.22
CA ILE A 213 -7.43 -5.26 7.45
C ILE A 213 -8.36 -4.36 8.27
N ALA A 214 -9.27 -4.98 9.03
CA ALA A 214 -10.16 -4.26 9.94
C ALA A 214 -9.44 -3.63 11.15
N GLU A 215 -8.15 -3.91 11.37
CA GLU A 215 -7.33 -3.27 12.41
C GLU A 215 -6.89 -1.84 12.08
N TYR A 216 -7.23 -1.31 10.90
CA TYR A 216 -6.88 0.06 10.44
C TYR A 216 -5.37 0.34 10.42
N GLY A 217 -4.56 -0.70 10.35
CA GLY A 217 -3.10 -0.62 10.28
C GLY A 217 -2.60 -0.18 8.91
N THR A 218 -1.39 0.37 8.88
CA THR A 218 -0.73 0.82 7.65
C THR A 218 -0.06 -0.30 6.86
N ASP A 219 0.16 -1.45 7.48
CA ASP A 219 0.96 -2.55 6.92
C ASP A 219 0.22 -3.32 5.82
N LYS A 220 -1.07 -3.60 6.04
CA LYS A 220 -1.86 -4.40 5.08
C LYS A 220 -1.99 -3.74 3.70
N PRO A 221 -2.27 -2.44 3.57
CA PRO A 221 -2.24 -1.75 2.29
C PRO A 221 -0.97 -1.99 1.48
N GLY A 222 0.20 -1.87 2.11
CA GLY A 222 1.48 -2.12 1.47
C GLY A 222 1.67 -3.58 1.06
N GLN A 223 1.29 -4.53 1.93
CA GLN A 223 1.35 -5.96 1.62
C GLN A 223 0.47 -6.34 0.41
N LEU A 224 -0.73 -5.77 0.30
CA LEU A 224 -1.61 -5.97 -0.86
C LEU A 224 -0.96 -5.45 -2.15
N LEU A 225 -0.35 -4.26 -2.11
CA LEU A 225 0.38 -3.70 -3.26
C LEU A 225 1.60 -4.53 -3.65
N ILE A 226 2.38 -4.99 -2.67
CA ILE A 226 3.56 -5.84 -2.93
C ILE A 226 3.17 -7.10 -3.68
N VAL A 227 2.10 -7.77 -3.27
CA VAL A 227 1.63 -8.98 -3.95
C VAL A 227 1.22 -8.68 -5.39
N ILE A 228 0.50 -7.58 -5.63
CA ILE A 228 0.17 -7.16 -7.00
C ILE A 228 1.45 -6.93 -7.81
N LEU A 229 2.42 -6.20 -7.25
CA LEU A 229 3.68 -5.87 -7.91
C LEU A 229 4.47 -7.13 -8.26
N ILE A 230 4.62 -8.06 -7.31
CA ILE A 230 5.34 -9.33 -7.53
C ILE A 230 4.65 -10.15 -8.62
N LEU A 231 3.35 -10.38 -8.52
CA LEU A 231 2.62 -11.21 -9.49
C LEU A 231 2.59 -10.59 -10.89
N LYS A 232 2.42 -9.27 -10.99
CA LYS A 232 2.48 -8.57 -12.28
C LYS A 232 3.88 -8.54 -12.87
N THR A 233 4.90 -8.33 -12.06
CA THR A 233 6.29 -8.38 -12.53
C THR A 233 6.65 -9.78 -13.04
N LEU A 234 6.23 -10.82 -12.32
CA LEU A 234 6.36 -12.20 -12.77
C LEU A 234 5.67 -12.43 -14.13
N GLN A 235 4.44 -11.94 -14.27
CA GLN A 235 3.70 -12.03 -15.51
C GLN A 235 4.42 -11.34 -16.68
N ILE A 236 4.89 -10.10 -16.47
CA ILE A 236 5.62 -9.32 -17.48
C ILE A 236 6.93 -9.98 -17.88
N VAL A 237 7.68 -10.47 -16.90
CA VAL A 237 9.01 -11.06 -17.14
C VAL A 237 8.91 -12.39 -17.85
N CYS A 238 7.99 -13.26 -17.43
CA CYS A 238 7.94 -14.64 -17.86
C CYS A 238 7.02 -14.88 -19.06
N PHE A 239 5.95 -14.12 -19.20
CA PHE A 239 4.88 -14.44 -20.14
C PHE A 239 4.57 -13.34 -21.16
N ASP A 240 4.81 -12.05 -20.86
CA ASP A 240 4.53 -10.97 -21.81
C ASP A 240 5.64 -10.81 -22.85
N LYS A 241 5.31 -11.03 -24.13
CA LYS A 241 6.26 -10.82 -25.22
C LYS A 241 6.14 -9.43 -25.87
N ASN A 242 4.93 -8.91 -26.01
CA ASN A 242 4.66 -7.78 -26.92
C ASN A 242 4.40 -6.42 -26.22
N ASN A 243 4.00 -6.37 -24.94
CA ASN A 243 3.57 -5.14 -24.27
C ASN A 243 4.36 -4.80 -23.00
N LYS A 244 5.61 -5.28 -22.90
CA LYS A 244 6.42 -5.16 -21.68
C LYS A 244 6.53 -3.73 -21.17
N ILE A 245 6.88 -2.77 -22.04
CA ILE A 245 7.08 -1.36 -21.64
C ILE A 245 5.80 -0.79 -21.08
N LYS A 246 4.68 -0.97 -21.77
CA LYS A 246 3.38 -0.44 -21.35
C LYS A 246 2.99 -0.99 -19.98
N ASN A 247 3.14 -2.30 -19.79
CA ASN A 247 2.83 -2.96 -18.52
C ASN A 247 3.76 -2.55 -17.37
N ILE A 248 5.04 -2.32 -17.66
CA ILE A 248 6.00 -1.76 -16.67
C ILE A 248 5.56 -0.35 -16.25
N LEU A 249 5.21 0.52 -17.19
CA LEU A 249 4.78 1.89 -16.90
C LEU A 249 3.55 1.92 -15.99
N TYR A 250 2.65 0.93 -16.08
CA TYR A 250 1.49 0.81 -15.21
C TYR A 250 1.84 0.44 -13.76
N LEU A 251 2.96 -0.23 -13.53
CA LEU A 251 3.39 -0.65 -12.19
C LEU A 251 4.18 0.43 -11.43
N ILE A 252 4.80 1.37 -12.16
CA ILE A 252 5.63 2.41 -11.52
C ILE A 252 4.88 3.21 -10.45
N PRO A 253 3.65 3.71 -10.67
CA PRO A 253 2.91 4.43 -9.65
C PRO A 253 2.55 3.57 -8.43
N LEU A 254 2.27 2.27 -8.65
CA LEU A 254 1.98 1.35 -7.54
C LEU A 254 3.24 1.08 -6.70
N LEU A 255 4.41 0.97 -7.35
CA LEU A 255 5.68 0.83 -6.66
C LEU A 255 6.00 2.08 -5.83
N ALA A 256 5.80 3.27 -6.40
CA ALA A 256 5.95 4.52 -5.69
C ALA A 256 5.04 4.58 -4.45
N TYR A 257 3.77 4.22 -4.63
CA TYR A 257 2.81 4.22 -3.54
C TYR A 257 3.16 3.23 -2.45
N CYS A 258 3.57 2.00 -2.82
CA CYS A 258 4.01 1.00 -1.87
C CYS A 258 5.13 1.51 -0.97
N ILE A 259 6.17 2.14 -1.55
CA ILE A 259 7.31 2.66 -0.81
C ILE A 259 6.90 3.78 0.16
N THR A 260 5.95 4.64 -0.24
CA THR A 260 5.51 5.76 0.60
C THR A 260 4.54 5.34 1.70
N LEU A 261 3.95 4.15 1.65
CA LEU A 261 3.08 3.67 2.72
C LEU A 261 3.84 3.44 4.03
N LYS A 262 5.08 2.98 3.96
CA LYS A 262 5.93 2.84 5.15
C LYS A 262 7.40 2.64 4.73
N THR A 263 8.35 3.18 5.49
CA THR A 263 9.79 3.11 5.17
C THR A 263 10.32 1.70 5.02
N TYR A 264 9.80 0.72 5.77
CA TYR A 264 10.25 -0.66 5.65
C TYR A 264 9.84 -1.34 4.32
N PHE A 265 9.00 -0.69 3.50
CA PHE A 265 8.73 -1.16 2.14
C PHE A 265 9.76 -0.67 1.10
N ILE A 266 10.69 0.21 1.47
CA ILE A 266 11.76 0.68 0.58
C ILE A 266 12.55 -0.46 -0.07
N PRO A 267 12.91 -1.55 0.62
CA PRO A 267 13.63 -2.68 0.00
C PRO A 267 12.90 -3.27 -1.22
N TYR A 268 11.57 -3.14 -1.31
CA TYR A 268 10.82 -3.60 -2.47
C TYR A 268 11.06 -2.79 -3.77
N VAL A 269 11.84 -1.70 -3.71
CA VAL A 269 12.46 -1.08 -4.90
C VAL A 269 13.23 -2.12 -5.73
N ILE A 270 13.71 -3.20 -5.10
CA ILE A 270 14.35 -4.32 -5.79
C ILE A 270 13.49 -4.87 -6.93
N ILE A 271 12.16 -4.80 -6.84
CA ILE A 271 11.25 -5.17 -7.93
C ILE A 271 11.54 -4.33 -9.19
N GLY A 272 11.77 -3.02 -9.01
CA GLY A 272 12.19 -2.13 -10.09
C GLY A 272 13.56 -2.52 -10.65
N PHE A 273 14.52 -2.88 -9.79
CA PHE A 273 15.82 -3.37 -10.22
C PHE A 273 15.74 -4.69 -11.00
N VAL A 274 14.89 -5.61 -10.59
CA VAL A 274 14.66 -6.86 -11.34
C VAL A 274 14.15 -6.55 -12.75
N ILE A 275 13.18 -5.65 -12.88
CA ILE A 275 12.68 -5.19 -14.18
C ILE A 275 13.81 -4.56 -15.00
N PHE A 276 14.63 -3.73 -14.36
CA PHE A 276 15.79 -3.07 -14.97
C PHE A 276 16.82 -4.10 -15.50
N ILE A 277 17.31 -5.00 -14.63
CA ILE A 277 18.32 -6.00 -14.98
C ILE A 277 17.86 -6.88 -16.15
N LEU A 278 16.61 -7.34 -16.13
CA LEU A 278 16.06 -8.23 -17.16
C LEU A 278 15.88 -7.54 -18.51
N ASN A 279 15.87 -6.19 -18.54
CA ASN A 279 15.74 -5.40 -19.76
C ASN A 279 16.96 -4.52 -20.05
N PHE A 280 18.06 -4.66 -19.28
CA PHE A 280 19.26 -3.80 -19.36
C PHE A 280 19.86 -3.73 -20.78
N LYS A 281 19.78 -4.80 -21.55
CA LYS A 281 20.28 -4.85 -22.95
C LYS A 281 19.51 -3.92 -23.89
N VAL A 282 18.40 -3.33 -23.46
CA VAL A 282 17.51 -2.50 -24.27
C VAL A 282 17.47 -1.08 -23.70
N PHE A 283 18.54 -0.32 -23.91
CA PHE A 283 18.68 1.09 -23.49
C PHE A 283 17.45 1.95 -23.87
N PHE A 284 16.85 1.67 -25.02
CA PHE A 284 15.64 2.34 -25.48
C PHE A 284 14.43 2.16 -24.53
N ILE A 285 14.30 0.99 -23.88
CA ILE A 285 13.24 0.73 -22.90
C ILE A 285 13.45 1.59 -21.66
N LEU A 286 14.67 1.67 -21.17
CA LEU A 286 15.02 2.46 -20.00
C LEU A 286 14.78 3.94 -20.24
N LYS A 287 15.21 4.46 -21.38
CA LYS A 287 14.94 5.84 -21.77
C LYS A 287 13.44 6.17 -21.76
N LYS A 288 12.59 5.27 -22.31
CA LYS A 288 11.12 5.44 -22.29
C LYS A 288 10.55 5.42 -20.86
N ILE A 289 11.09 4.60 -19.97
CA ILE A 289 10.65 4.55 -18.57
C ILE A 289 11.00 5.87 -17.87
N PHE A 290 12.26 6.31 -17.93
CA PHE A 290 12.72 7.50 -17.25
C PHE A 290 12.07 8.80 -17.77
N LEU A 291 11.73 8.87 -19.06
CA LEU A 291 11.03 10.01 -19.67
C LEU A 291 9.50 9.93 -19.54
N SER A 292 8.96 8.91 -18.88
CA SER A 292 7.51 8.76 -18.75
C SER A 292 6.93 9.65 -17.65
N LYS A 293 5.68 10.06 -17.84
CA LYS A 293 4.92 10.77 -16.80
C LYS A 293 4.75 9.93 -15.53
N SER A 294 4.60 8.61 -15.67
CA SER A 294 4.54 7.68 -14.52
C SER A 294 5.78 7.77 -13.64
N PHE A 295 6.96 7.87 -14.25
CA PHE A 295 8.21 8.02 -13.53
C PHE A 295 8.35 9.39 -12.88
N ALA A 296 7.85 10.45 -13.55
CA ALA A 296 7.79 11.77 -12.94
C ALA A 296 6.92 11.77 -11.67
N PHE A 297 5.74 11.13 -11.70
CA PHE A 297 4.91 10.95 -10.50
C PHE A 297 5.58 10.09 -9.43
N PHE A 298 6.35 9.06 -9.82
CA PHE A 298 7.16 8.29 -8.87
C PHE A 298 8.13 9.21 -8.13
N LEU A 299 8.89 10.03 -8.85
CA LEU A 299 9.84 10.96 -8.25
C LEU A 299 9.14 12.01 -7.36
N THR A 300 8.00 12.53 -7.79
CA THR A 300 7.21 13.49 -7.00
C THR A 300 6.73 12.88 -5.69
N ALA A 301 6.16 11.67 -5.72
CA ALA A 301 5.70 10.98 -4.52
C ALA A 301 6.85 10.68 -3.55
N PHE A 302 7.97 10.22 -4.10
CA PHE A 302 9.18 9.93 -3.35
C PHE A 302 9.74 11.19 -2.69
N PHE A 303 9.88 12.27 -3.47
CA PHE A 303 10.35 13.56 -2.95
C PHE A 303 9.45 14.10 -1.84
N LEU A 304 8.14 14.15 -2.04
CA LEU A 304 7.21 14.66 -1.04
C LEU A 304 7.23 13.81 0.24
N TYR A 305 7.26 12.49 0.11
CA TYR A 305 7.30 11.59 1.26
C TYR A 305 8.57 11.79 2.11
N PHE A 306 9.74 11.85 1.48
CA PHE A 306 10.99 12.08 2.21
C PHE A 306 11.12 13.52 2.71
N LEU A 307 10.54 14.50 2.02
CA LEU A 307 10.42 15.86 2.51
C LEU A 307 9.63 15.91 3.83
N HIS A 308 8.53 15.15 3.93
CA HIS A 308 7.77 15.05 5.18
C HIS A 308 8.57 14.38 6.30
N HIS A 309 9.34 13.33 6.00
CA HIS A 309 10.26 12.75 6.97
C HIS A 309 11.27 13.79 7.45
N PHE A 310 11.88 14.51 6.53
CA PHE A 310 12.85 15.55 6.84
C PHE A 310 12.23 16.66 7.70
N ILE A 311 11.08 17.21 7.31
CA ILE A 311 10.38 18.25 8.08
C ILE A 311 10.01 17.75 9.49
N SER A 312 9.53 16.52 9.61
CA SER A 312 9.06 15.99 10.90
C SER A 312 10.19 15.61 11.85
N THR A 313 11.30 15.09 11.36
CA THR A 313 12.33 14.46 12.21
C THR A 313 13.74 15.01 12.01
N GLY A 314 14.01 15.72 10.91
CA GLY A 314 15.36 16.08 10.48
C GLY A 314 16.12 14.95 9.80
N CYS A 315 15.46 13.82 9.48
CA CYS A 315 16.05 12.69 8.78
C CYS A 315 15.43 12.54 7.38
N ILE A 316 16.22 12.24 6.36
CA ILE A 316 15.68 11.93 5.04
C ILE A 316 14.87 10.64 5.08
N ILE A 317 15.36 9.63 5.76
CA ILE A 317 14.69 8.33 5.93
C ILE A 317 14.65 7.99 7.42
N SER A 318 13.59 8.39 8.10
CA SER A 318 13.40 7.97 9.49
C SER A 318 12.90 6.49 9.51
N PRO A 319 13.41 5.65 10.40
CA PRO A 319 14.30 5.91 11.54
C PRO A 319 15.79 5.57 11.30
N LEU A 320 16.32 5.75 10.09
CA LEU A 320 17.73 5.44 9.79
C LEU A 320 18.67 6.56 10.28
N PRO A 321 19.48 6.36 11.35
CA PRO A 321 20.25 7.42 11.97
C PRO A 321 21.24 8.13 11.03
N TYR A 322 21.85 7.39 10.09
CA TYR A 322 22.86 7.97 9.16
C TYR A 322 22.25 8.94 8.14
N THR A 323 20.93 9.07 8.08
CA THR A 323 20.24 10.01 7.19
C THR A 323 19.75 11.24 7.93
N CYS A 324 20.11 11.39 9.21
CA CYS A 324 19.65 12.41 10.12
C CYS A 324 20.64 13.57 10.24
N PHE A 325 20.13 14.78 10.50
CA PHE A 325 20.86 16.02 10.62
C PHE A 325 20.64 16.68 12.00
N GLY A 326 20.40 15.88 13.04
CA GLY A 326 19.99 16.33 14.36
C GLY A 326 20.95 17.32 15.01
N ASN A 327 22.26 17.11 14.83
CA ASN A 327 23.27 18.01 15.39
C ASN A 327 23.42 19.34 14.64
N ASN A 328 22.85 19.43 13.42
CA ASN A 328 23.00 20.61 12.54
C ASN A 328 21.73 21.46 12.46
N LEU A 329 20.58 20.96 12.92
CA LEU A 329 19.28 21.63 12.78
C LEU A 329 18.60 21.73 14.15
N SER A 330 18.31 22.94 14.59
CA SER A 330 17.74 23.20 15.92
C SER A 330 16.37 22.56 16.20
N TRP A 331 15.61 22.28 15.14
CA TRP A 331 14.28 21.67 15.21
C TRP A 331 14.28 20.15 15.01
N ALA A 332 15.40 19.57 14.56
CA ALA A 332 15.48 18.15 14.30
C ALA A 332 15.60 17.32 15.57
N ARG A 333 15.22 16.06 15.49
CA ARG A 333 15.47 15.08 16.55
C ARG A 333 16.98 14.88 16.71
N GLN A 334 17.47 14.85 17.96
CA GLN A 334 18.88 14.61 18.22
C GLN A 334 19.32 13.25 17.66
N ASP A 335 20.55 13.15 17.18
CA ASP A 335 21.07 11.92 16.58
C ASP A 335 21.01 10.74 17.56
N ILE A 336 21.27 10.99 18.85
CA ILE A 336 21.19 9.96 19.89
C ILE A 336 19.77 9.41 20.06
N ASP A 337 18.73 10.25 19.92
CA ASP A 337 17.34 9.81 19.99
C ASP A 337 16.99 8.92 18.81
N MET A 338 17.51 9.23 17.62
CA MET A 338 17.27 8.44 16.42
C MET A 338 18.02 7.10 16.46
N ILE A 339 19.21 7.06 17.02
CA ILE A 339 19.94 5.83 17.30
C ILE A 339 19.13 4.97 18.28
N ASN A 340 18.67 5.53 19.39
CA ASN A 340 17.87 4.82 20.39
C ASN A 340 16.54 4.30 19.77
N LEU A 341 15.90 5.08 18.91
CA LEU A 341 14.71 4.65 18.18
C LEU A 341 15.01 3.47 17.29
N SER A 342 16.07 3.51 16.52
CA SER A 342 16.50 2.42 15.63
C SER A 342 16.77 1.14 16.43
N ILE A 343 17.53 1.24 17.51
CA ILE A 343 17.81 0.12 18.42
C ILE A 343 16.51 -0.44 19.03
N TRP A 344 15.59 0.42 19.44
CA TRP A 344 14.30 -0.01 19.99
C TRP A 344 13.45 -0.76 18.97
N LEU A 345 13.42 -0.31 17.70
CA LEU A 345 12.72 -1.01 16.63
C LEU A 345 13.36 -2.36 16.31
N GLU A 346 14.68 -2.45 16.38
CA GLU A 346 15.39 -3.71 16.21
C GLU A 346 15.08 -4.69 17.35
N GLN A 347 15.06 -4.22 18.60
CA GLN A 347 14.62 -5.03 19.74
C GLN A 347 13.18 -5.52 19.56
N TRP A 348 12.28 -4.63 19.13
CA TRP A 348 10.89 -4.98 18.87
C TRP A 348 10.78 -6.10 17.82
N ALA A 349 11.48 -5.96 16.69
CA ALA A 349 11.51 -6.97 15.63
C ALA A 349 12.06 -8.33 16.11
N LYS A 350 12.96 -8.29 17.06
CA LYS A 350 13.61 -9.46 17.70
C LYS A 350 12.86 -9.94 18.96
N ALA A 351 11.65 -9.48 19.22
CA ALA A 351 10.85 -9.81 20.42
C ALA A 351 11.47 -9.41 21.77
N GLY A 352 12.41 -8.46 21.75
CA GLY A 352 13.07 -7.93 22.95
C GLY A 352 12.41 -6.67 23.53
N ALA A 353 11.40 -6.13 22.84
CA ALA A 353 10.60 -5.00 23.31
C ALA A 353 9.12 -5.20 22.97
N GLY A 354 8.24 -4.54 23.71
CA GLY A 354 6.80 -4.53 23.52
C GLY A 354 6.19 -3.38 24.33
N PRO A 355 4.84 -3.18 24.31
CA PRO A 355 4.20 -2.05 24.98
C PRO A 355 4.59 -1.88 26.45
N ASN A 356 4.74 -2.99 27.18
CA ASN A 356 5.05 -2.99 28.62
C ASN A 356 6.29 -3.85 28.95
N PHE A 357 7.15 -4.08 27.98
CA PHE A 357 8.30 -4.95 28.15
C PHE A 357 9.48 -4.43 27.33
N ARG A 358 10.64 -4.42 27.97
CA ARG A 358 11.93 -4.19 27.30
C ARG A 358 13.02 -4.99 27.99
N VAL A 359 13.90 -5.62 27.23
CA VAL A 359 15.08 -6.29 27.75
C VAL A 359 16.08 -5.24 28.22
N GLU A 360 16.65 -5.42 29.42
CA GLU A 360 17.54 -4.45 30.07
C GLU A 360 18.85 -4.28 29.32
N ASN A 361 19.53 -5.41 29.02
CA ASN A 361 20.81 -5.36 28.31
C ASN A 361 20.62 -5.53 26.80
N VAL A 362 20.39 -4.39 26.12
CA VAL A 362 20.04 -4.33 24.70
C VAL A 362 21.17 -4.86 23.82
N SER A 363 22.42 -4.42 24.06
CA SER A 363 23.57 -4.78 23.23
C SER A 363 23.81 -6.29 23.27
N GLN A 364 23.85 -6.88 24.45
CA GLN A 364 23.99 -8.33 24.60
C GLN A 364 22.83 -9.12 23.98
N TYR A 365 21.61 -8.58 24.09
CA TYR A 365 20.41 -9.21 23.52
C TYR A 365 20.41 -9.25 21.99
N ILE A 366 20.79 -8.14 21.37
CA ILE A 366 20.81 -8.01 19.90
C ILE A 366 22.00 -8.75 19.29
N GLU A 367 23.10 -8.90 20.05
CA GLU A 367 24.32 -9.54 19.59
C GLU A 367 24.09 -11.02 19.25
N SER A 368 24.62 -11.44 18.11
CA SER A 368 24.53 -12.82 17.62
C SER A 368 23.06 -13.30 17.54
N PHE A 369 22.75 -14.46 18.11
CA PHE A 369 21.41 -15.06 18.14
C PHE A 369 20.79 -15.13 19.53
N ASN A 370 21.24 -14.31 20.50
CA ASN A 370 20.73 -14.33 21.87
C ASN A 370 19.22 -14.03 21.95
N TRP A 371 18.68 -13.28 20.98
CA TRP A 371 17.27 -12.96 20.84
C TRP A 371 16.40 -14.13 20.34
N PHE A 372 16.99 -15.18 19.74
CA PHE A 372 16.26 -16.21 18.99
C PHE A 372 15.26 -16.98 19.84
N LYS A 373 15.61 -17.34 21.09
CA LYS A 373 14.70 -18.04 22.01
C LYS A 373 13.43 -17.21 22.29
N ASN A 374 13.59 -15.94 22.66
CA ASN A 374 12.46 -15.06 22.92
C ASN A 374 11.60 -14.84 21.67
N TRP A 375 12.23 -14.76 20.50
CA TRP A 375 11.52 -14.62 19.23
C TRP A 375 10.69 -15.87 18.92
N LEU A 376 11.21 -17.08 19.14
CA LEU A 376 10.46 -18.30 19.00
C LEU A 376 9.22 -18.32 19.92
N ASP A 377 9.40 -18.02 21.19
CA ASP A 377 8.34 -18.07 22.18
C ASP A 377 7.25 -17.00 21.94
N LYS A 378 7.64 -15.77 21.64
CA LYS A 378 6.70 -14.64 21.53
C LYS A 378 6.12 -14.46 20.13
N TYR A 379 6.88 -14.73 19.07
CA TYR A 379 6.46 -14.44 17.70
C TYR A 379 6.23 -15.70 16.87
N PHE A 380 7.12 -16.70 16.94
CA PHE A 380 6.98 -17.87 16.10
C PHE A 380 5.70 -18.64 16.45
N PHE A 381 5.55 -19.06 17.71
CA PHE A 381 4.40 -19.85 18.11
C PHE A 381 3.09 -19.06 18.20
N ASN A 382 3.14 -17.75 18.47
CA ASN A 382 1.94 -16.94 18.67
C ASN A 382 1.48 -16.15 17.44
N LYS A 383 2.37 -15.86 16.48
CA LYS A 383 2.04 -15.03 15.32
C LYS A 383 2.43 -15.68 14.00
N PHE A 384 3.65 -16.20 13.90
CA PHE A 384 4.15 -16.77 12.66
C PHE A 384 3.48 -18.09 12.32
N LEU A 385 3.26 -18.93 13.32
CA LEU A 385 2.55 -20.21 13.15
C LEU A 385 1.13 -20.02 12.60
N ASP A 386 0.39 -18.99 13.08
CA ASP A 386 -0.93 -18.65 12.55
C ASP A 386 -0.86 -18.30 11.06
N GLN A 387 0.14 -17.52 10.65
CA GLN A 387 0.33 -17.18 9.24
C GLN A 387 0.70 -18.42 8.40
N LEU A 388 1.52 -19.32 8.92
CA LEU A 388 1.82 -20.61 8.27
C LEU A 388 0.58 -21.48 8.13
N LEU A 389 -0.27 -21.55 9.16
CA LEU A 389 -1.53 -22.30 9.11
C LEU A 389 -2.49 -21.71 8.05
N ILE A 390 -2.60 -20.37 7.97
CA ILE A 390 -3.39 -19.71 6.93
C ILE A 390 -2.83 -20.01 5.54
N LEU A 391 -1.50 -19.95 5.38
CA LEU A 391 -0.82 -20.27 4.13
C LEU A 391 -1.06 -21.73 3.73
N PHE A 392 -0.92 -22.67 4.66
CA PHE A 392 -1.15 -24.10 4.43
C PHE A 392 -2.62 -24.40 4.11
N SER A 393 -3.55 -23.78 4.84
CA SER A 393 -5.00 -23.89 4.57
C SER A 393 -5.34 -23.34 3.17
N SER A 394 -4.74 -22.20 2.78
CA SER A 394 -4.89 -21.65 1.43
C SER A 394 -4.39 -22.63 0.36
N TYR A 395 -3.25 -23.28 0.63
CA TYR A 395 -2.71 -24.31 -0.27
C TYR A 395 -3.64 -25.52 -0.41
N ILE A 396 -4.18 -26.01 0.71
CA ILE A 396 -5.13 -27.14 0.71
C ILE A 396 -6.39 -26.78 -0.09
N VAL A 397 -6.99 -25.62 0.17
CA VAL A 397 -8.20 -25.15 -0.54
C VAL A 397 -7.94 -25.13 -2.04
N ILE A 398 -6.82 -24.57 -2.44
CA ILE A 398 -6.43 -24.50 -3.85
C ILE A 398 -6.22 -25.89 -4.43
N PHE A 399 -5.48 -26.76 -3.74
CA PHE A 399 -5.25 -28.14 -4.17
C PHE A 399 -6.57 -28.90 -4.41
N LEU A 400 -7.54 -28.77 -3.48
CA LEU A 400 -8.86 -29.39 -3.60
C LEU A 400 -9.65 -28.86 -4.80
N ILE A 401 -9.62 -27.53 -5.02
CA ILE A 401 -10.22 -26.90 -6.20
C ILE A 401 -9.58 -27.47 -7.48
N PHE A 402 -8.26 -27.54 -7.52
CA PHE A 402 -7.52 -27.97 -8.69
C PHE A 402 -7.59 -29.47 -8.98
N LYS A 403 -7.71 -30.31 -7.95
CA LYS A 403 -7.95 -31.76 -8.14
C LYS A 403 -9.23 -32.01 -8.97
N LYS A 404 -10.19 -31.09 -8.90
CA LYS A 404 -11.46 -31.14 -9.64
C LYS A 404 -11.32 -30.67 -11.11
N PHE A 405 -10.29 -29.88 -11.43
CA PHE A 405 -10.02 -29.37 -12.78
C PHE A 405 -8.86 -30.14 -13.42
N LYS A 406 -9.08 -30.79 -14.54
CA LYS A 406 -8.00 -31.44 -15.33
C LYS A 406 -7.10 -30.37 -15.95
N PHE A 407 -5.94 -30.14 -15.36
CA PHE A 407 -4.94 -29.21 -15.89
C PHE A 407 -4.12 -29.84 -17.01
N ASN A 408 -3.87 -29.08 -18.07
CA ASN A 408 -3.00 -29.47 -19.15
C ASN A 408 -1.53 -29.31 -18.70
N LYS A 409 -0.84 -30.45 -18.43
CA LYS A 409 0.54 -30.50 -17.91
C LYS A 409 1.55 -29.74 -18.78
N ASP A 410 1.31 -29.60 -20.07
CA ASP A 410 2.23 -28.91 -20.99
C ASP A 410 2.30 -27.38 -20.78
N ARG A 411 1.29 -26.79 -20.15
CA ARG A 411 1.28 -25.37 -19.79
C ARG A 411 2.04 -25.04 -18.49
N PHE A 412 2.47 -26.04 -17.74
CA PHE A 412 3.15 -25.90 -16.43
C PHE A 412 4.69 -25.97 -16.53
N ARG A 413 5.31 -25.78 -17.70
CA ARG A 413 6.78 -25.75 -17.77
C ARG A 413 7.31 -24.54 -16.99
N LEU A 414 7.92 -24.83 -15.83
CA LEU A 414 8.70 -23.87 -15.04
C LEU A 414 9.87 -23.37 -15.89
N ASN A 415 9.79 -22.11 -16.30
CA ASN A 415 10.86 -21.49 -17.04
C ASN A 415 11.98 -21.10 -16.06
N LYS A 416 13.26 -21.31 -16.46
CA LYS A 416 14.46 -20.91 -15.68
C LYS A 416 14.39 -19.45 -15.20
N LYS A 417 13.70 -18.56 -15.93
CA LYS A 417 13.46 -17.18 -15.54
C LYS A 417 12.57 -17.04 -14.30
N ILE A 418 11.61 -17.94 -14.11
CA ILE A 418 10.73 -17.95 -12.92
C ILE A 418 11.55 -18.29 -11.68
N PHE A 419 12.44 -19.28 -11.77
CA PHE A 419 13.32 -19.65 -10.67
C PHE A 419 14.27 -18.51 -10.29
N ILE A 420 14.89 -17.86 -11.29
CA ILE A 420 15.78 -16.71 -11.06
C ILE A 420 14.98 -15.55 -10.42
N PHE A 421 13.78 -15.27 -10.88
CA PHE A 421 12.93 -14.22 -10.33
C PHE A 421 12.60 -14.47 -8.86
N TYR A 422 12.19 -15.68 -8.50
CA TYR A 422 11.94 -16.04 -7.10
C TYR A 422 13.21 -15.94 -6.25
N SER A 423 14.35 -16.42 -6.75
CA SER A 423 15.61 -16.34 -6.00
C SER A 423 16.03 -14.90 -5.71
N ILE A 424 15.75 -13.94 -6.60
CA ILE A 424 16.10 -12.51 -6.38
C ILE A 424 15.14 -11.83 -5.39
N ILE A 425 13.86 -12.23 -5.34
CA ILE A 425 12.86 -11.56 -4.49
C ILE A 425 12.81 -12.14 -3.08
N PHE A 426 13.13 -13.44 -2.92
CA PHE A 426 13.04 -14.12 -1.63
C PHE A 426 14.39 -14.31 -0.91
N PHE A 427 15.52 -14.03 -1.56
CA PHE A 427 16.82 -13.89 -0.95
C PHE A 427 17.29 -12.43 -0.96
#